data_fded5117e4667743c46d141d6720af03
#
_entry.id   fded5117e4667743c46d141d6720af03
#
_cell.length_a   1.000
_cell.length_b   1.000
_cell.length_c   1.000
_cell.angle_alpha   90.00
_cell.angle_beta   90.00
_cell.angle_gamma   90.00
#
_symmetry.space_group_name_H-M   'P 1'
#
loop_
_entity.id
_entity.type
_entity.pdbx_description
1 polymer ?
#
loop_
_entity_poly.entity_id
_entity_poly.type
_entity_poly.pdbx_seq_one_letter_code
_entity_poly.pdbx_strand_id
1 'polypeptide(L)'
;MIIKTIVDEDFINYKQPSMYIGTAYCNGKCCREAGIPLSVCQNDGWRANATVEMADDDIIKRYLDNDITSAICFAGLEPFEQFDEMFEVIRKLRTEYHCNDAVVIYTGFNKNEILSQIEALKQFKNIVVKFGRFVPNQEKHYDDVLGVWLASPNQFAEVIS
;
A
#
# COMPACT_ATOMS: atom_id res chain seq x y z
N MET A 1 4.99 6.52 -12.42
CA MET A 1 4.99 5.31 -11.56
C MET A 1 4.62 4.08 -12.37
N ILE A 2 5.31 2.94 -12.16
CA ILE A 2 4.95 1.66 -12.78
C ILE A 2 4.01 0.88 -11.85
N ILE A 3 2.89 0.41 -12.35
CA ILE A 3 1.84 -0.26 -11.57
C ILE A 3 1.38 -1.57 -12.21
N LYS A 4 0.77 -2.43 -11.44
CA LYS A 4 0.06 -3.63 -11.90
C LYS A 4 -1.42 -3.36 -12.19
N THR A 5 -2.03 -2.50 -11.40
CA THR A 5 -3.46 -2.19 -11.49
C THR A 5 -3.81 -0.90 -10.77
N ILE A 6 -4.93 -0.30 -11.17
CA ILE A 6 -5.70 0.66 -10.36
C ILE A 6 -7.12 0.13 -10.25
N VAL A 7 -7.68 0.19 -9.03
CA VAL A 7 -9.11 0.02 -8.78
C VAL A 7 -9.63 1.36 -8.24
N ASP A 8 -10.52 1.99 -8.97
CA ASP A 8 -10.97 3.33 -8.64
C ASP A 8 -11.74 3.39 -7.31
N GLU A 9 -12.47 2.33 -6.98
CA GLU A 9 -13.29 2.25 -5.78
C GLU A 9 -13.06 0.91 -5.07
N ASP A 10 -12.18 0.92 -4.08
CA ASP A 10 -11.91 -0.20 -3.20
C ASP A 10 -12.56 0.01 -1.83
N PHE A 11 -13.31 -0.98 -1.35
CA PHE A 11 -14.04 -0.96 -0.08
C PHE A 11 -13.54 -2.02 0.91
N ILE A 12 -12.41 -2.69 0.62
CA ILE A 12 -11.97 -3.85 1.40
C ILE A 12 -10.62 -3.67 2.08
N ASN A 13 -9.82 -2.70 1.67
CA ASN A 13 -8.46 -2.51 2.22
C ASN A 13 -8.37 -1.37 3.23
N TYR A 14 -9.39 -0.54 3.34
CA TYR A 14 -9.45 0.54 4.32
C TYR A 14 -10.89 0.82 4.73
N LYS A 15 -11.07 1.43 5.91
CA LYS A 15 -12.39 1.80 6.46
C LYS A 15 -13.14 2.87 5.66
N GLN A 16 -12.44 3.59 4.80
CA GLN A 16 -13.03 4.55 3.88
C GLN A 16 -12.89 4.03 2.45
N PRO A 17 -13.82 4.36 1.54
CA PRO A 17 -13.65 4.07 0.12
C PRO A 17 -12.32 4.64 -0.37
N SER A 18 -11.52 3.83 -1.04
CA SER A 18 -10.18 4.22 -1.47
C SER A 18 -9.90 3.88 -2.93
N MET A 19 -9.08 4.67 -3.58
CA MET A 19 -8.47 4.25 -4.83
C MET A 19 -7.29 3.31 -4.51
N TYR A 20 -7.36 2.07 -4.99
CA TYR A 20 -6.31 1.08 -4.80
C TYR A 20 -5.30 1.15 -5.94
N ILE A 21 -4.01 1.22 -5.59
CA ILE A 21 -2.89 1.20 -6.54
C ILE A 21 -2.04 -0.03 -6.26
N GLY A 22 -2.04 -0.97 -7.18
CA GLY A 22 -1.22 -2.17 -7.12
C GLY A 22 0.18 -1.90 -7.64
N THR A 23 1.19 -1.90 -6.77
CA THR A 23 2.61 -1.72 -7.12
C THR A 23 3.18 -2.89 -7.90
N ALA A 24 4.26 -2.67 -8.65
CA ALA A 24 4.73 -3.61 -9.67
C ALA A 24 5.81 -4.57 -9.18
N TYR A 25 6.54 -4.24 -8.11
CA TYR A 25 7.72 -4.99 -7.69
C TYR A 25 7.54 -5.66 -6.33
N CYS A 26 8.19 -6.81 -6.17
CA CYS A 26 8.36 -7.49 -4.88
C CYS A 26 9.44 -8.56 -5.01
N ASN A 27 10.42 -8.53 -4.14
CA ASN A 27 11.49 -9.52 -4.11
C ASN A 27 11.09 -10.86 -3.48
N GLY A 28 9.87 -10.99 -2.95
CA GLY A 28 9.37 -12.24 -2.34
C GLY A 28 9.96 -12.54 -0.95
N LYS A 29 10.47 -11.54 -0.24
CA LYS A 29 11.12 -11.71 1.07
C LYS A 29 10.23 -12.43 2.08
N CYS A 30 8.93 -12.11 2.13
CA CYS A 30 7.97 -12.77 3.02
C CYS A 30 7.98 -14.29 2.87
N CYS A 31 7.89 -14.78 1.63
CA CYS A 31 7.86 -16.21 1.35
C CYS A 31 9.21 -16.87 1.62
N ARG A 32 10.33 -16.21 1.24
CA ARG A 32 11.67 -16.75 1.53
C ARG A 32 11.94 -16.91 3.02
N GLU A 33 11.58 -15.91 3.83
CA GLU A 33 11.77 -15.98 5.29
C GLU A 33 10.87 -17.01 5.95
N ALA A 34 9.66 -17.20 5.43
CA ALA A 34 8.74 -18.22 5.91
C ALA A 34 9.05 -19.64 5.40
N GLY A 35 10.01 -19.79 4.47
CA GLY A 35 10.34 -21.09 3.87
C GLY A 35 9.21 -21.66 3.01
N ILE A 36 8.36 -20.83 2.43
CA ILE A 36 7.21 -21.22 1.62
C ILE A 36 7.38 -20.78 0.15
N PRO A 37 6.77 -21.49 -0.80
CA PRO A 37 6.83 -21.10 -2.20
C PRO A 37 6.07 -19.78 -2.44
N LEU A 38 6.49 -19.03 -3.47
CA LEU A 38 5.86 -17.76 -3.85
C LEU A 38 4.37 -17.92 -4.18
N SER A 39 3.96 -19.07 -4.71
CA SER A 39 2.57 -19.38 -5.05
C SER A 39 1.60 -19.36 -3.85
N VAL A 40 2.12 -19.37 -2.63
CA VAL A 40 1.31 -19.21 -1.39
C VAL A 40 1.01 -17.74 -1.09
N CYS A 41 1.75 -16.80 -1.70
CA CYS A 41 1.53 -15.38 -1.51
C CYS A 41 0.15 -14.97 -2.04
N GLN A 42 -0.63 -14.22 -1.25
CA GLN A 42 -1.94 -13.70 -1.67
C GLN A 42 -1.87 -12.86 -2.95
N ASN A 43 -0.72 -12.23 -3.19
CA ASN A 43 -0.48 -11.36 -4.35
C ASN A 43 0.27 -12.06 -5.51
N ASP A 44 0.45 -13.38 -5.45
CA ASP A 44 1.22 -14.10 -6.49
C ASP A 44 0.58 -13.96 -7.88
N GLY A 45 -0.75 -14.00 -7.95
CA GLY A 45 -1.47 -13.78 -9.20
C GLY A 45 -1.16 -12.45 -9.89
N TRP A 46 -0.84 -11.41 -9.13
CA TRP A 46 -0.48 -10.10 -9.68
C TRP A 46 0.91 -10.07 -10.34
N ARG A 47 1.83 -10.97 -9.95
CA ARG A 47 3.18 -11.02 -10.51
C ARG A 47 3.19 -11.25 -12.00
N ALA A 48 2.31 -12.13 -12.48
CA ALA A 48 2.22 -12.48 -13.91
C ALA A 48 1.52 -11.40 -14.76
N ASN A 49 0.77 -10.50 -14.13
CA ASN A 49 0.07 -9.44 -14.85
C ASN A 49 1.06 -8.46 -15.49
N ALA A 50 0.67 -7.93 -16.65
CA ALA A 50 1.41 -6.85 -17.28
C ALA A 50 1.52 -5.63 -16.38
N THR A 51 2.59 -4.88 -16.52
CA THR A 51 2.77 -3.58 -15.89
C THR A 51 2.30 -2.47 -16.82
N VAL A 52 1.84 -1.39 -16.24
CA VAL A 52 1.49 -0.15 -16.95
C VAL A 52 2.28 0.99 -16.31
N GLU A 53 2.92 1.80 -17.14
CA GLU A 53 3.50 3.05 -16.69
C GLU A 53 2.45 4.16 -16.79
N MET A 54 2.24 4.85 -15.68
CA MET A 54 1.35 6.01 -15.60
C MET A 54 2.10 7.23 -15.06
N ALA A 55 1.82 8.40 -15.61
CA ALA A 55 2.32 9.64 -15.05
C ALA A 55 1.67 9.88 -13.67
N ASP A 56 2.45 10.41 -12.73
CA ASP A 56 1.97 10.67 -11.36
C ASP A 56 0.77 11.60 -11.37
N ASP A 57 0.78 12.62 -12.23
CA ASP A 57 -0.32 13.57 -12.38
C ASP A 57 -1.61 12.91 -12.91
N ASP A 58 -1.50 11.89 -13.77
CA ASP A 58 -2.65 11.15 -14.26
C ASP A 58 -3.26 10.28 -13.17
N ILE A 59 -2.42 9.66 -12.32
CA ILE A 59 -2.87 8.92 -11.14
C ILE A 59 -3.62 9.85 -10.19
N ILE A 60 -3.04 11.02 -9.88
CA ILE A 60 -3.61 11.97 -8.93
C ILE A 60 -4.93 12.56 -9.49
N LYS A 61 -4.97 12.96 -10.75
CA LYS A 61 -6.19 13.47 -11.37
C LYS A 61 -7.30 12.44 -11.36
N ARG A 62 -6.99 11.18 -11.72
CA ARG A 62 -7.94 10.08 -11.68
C ARG A 62 -8.54 9.88 -10.28
N TYR A 63 -7.72 10.04 -9.24
CA TYR A 63 -8.19 10.01 -7.86
C TYR A 63 -9.12 11.20 -7.54
N LEU A 64 -8.69 12.42 -7.88
CA LEU A 64 -9.42 13.64 -7.55
C LEU A 64 -10.71 13.82 -8.33
N ASP A 65 -10.82 13.19 -9.50
CA ASP A 65 -12.03 13.19 -10.33
C ASP A 65 -13.10 12.20 -9.82
N ASN A 66 -12.79 11.39 -8.79
CA ASN A 66 -13.72 10.43 -8.19
C ASN A 66 -14.27 10.95 -6.85
N ASP A 67 -15.54 11.35 -6.84
CA ASP A 67 -16.24 11.88 -5.66
C ASP A 67 -16.57 10.82 -4.58
N ILE A 68 -16.34 9.53 -4.86
CA ILE A 68 -16.69 8.43 -3.96
C ILE A 68 -15.53 8.15 -2.99
N THR A 69 -14.29 8.23 -3.46
CA THR A 69 -13.11 7.87 -2.67
C THR A 69 -12.60 9.04 -1.85
N SER A 70 -12.11 8.74 -0.66
CA SER A 70 -11.51 9.69 0.30
C SER A 70 -10.18 9.19 0.88
N ALA A 71 -9.59 8.20 0.21
CA ALA A 71 -8.26 7.68 0.54
C ALA A 71 -7.58 7.09 -0.70
N ILE A 72 -6.24 7.03 -0.67
CA ILE A 72 -5.44 6.26 -1.64
C ILE A 72 -4.78 5.10 -0.89
N CYS A 73 -4.90 3.89 -1.44
CA CYS A 73 -4.30 2.69 -0.87
C CYS A 73 -3.21 2.15 -1.81
N PHE A 74 -1.94 2.29 -1.44
CA PHE A 74 -0.82 1.62 -2.09
C PHE A 74 -0.64 0.22 -1.52
N ALA A 75 -0.79 -0.78 -2.35
CA ALA A 75 -0.64 -2.17 -1.97
C ALA A 75 -0.22 -3.03 -3.18
N GLY A 76 -0.64 -4.26 -3.24
CA GLY A 76 -0.32 -5.15 -4.36
C GLY A 76 0.94 -5.93 -4.08
N LEU A 77 2.03 -5.76 -4.87
CA LEU A 77 3.24 -6.51 -4.59
C LEU A 77 3.96 -5.94 -3.34
N GLU A 78 4.81 -4.95 -3.47
CA GLU A 78 5.48 -4.35 -2.31
C GLU A 78 5.76 -2.85 -2.58
N PRO A 79 4.99 -1.94 -1.99
CA PRO A 79 5.15 -0.50 -2.22
C PRO A 79 6.54 0.05 -1.87
N PHE A 80 7.18 -0.49 -0.84
CA PHE A 80 8.52 -0.02 -0.44
C PHE A 80 9.65 -0.49 -1.36
N GLU A 81 9.41 -1.44 -2.27
CA GLU A 81 10.33 -1.75 -3.38
C GLU A 81 10.24 -0.70 -4.52
N GLN A 82 9.22 0.17 -4.48
CA GLN A 82 9.02 1.31 -5.38
C GLN A 82 8.89 2.61 -4.59
N PHE A 83 9.61 2.74 -3.48
CA PHE A 83 9.43 3.83 -2.54
C PHE A 83 9.53 5.21 -3.20
N ASP A 84 10.53 5.45 -4.01
CA ASP A 84 10.76 6.76 -4.61
C ASP A 84 9.62 7.19 -5.54
N GLU A 85 9.08 6.25 -6.34
CA GLU A 85 7.94 6.51 -7.22
C GLU A 85 6.67 6.80 -6.40
N MET A 86 6.37 5.96 -5.40
CA MET A 86 5.24 6.15 -4.50
C MET A 86 5.34 7.46 -3.72
N PHE A 87 6.54 7.76 -3.20
CA PHE A 87 6.82 8.97 -2.44
C PHE A 87 6.55 10.22 -3.29
N GLU A 88 6.95 10.20 -4.56
CA GLU A 88 6.74 11.33 -5.47
C GLU A 88 5.23 11.58 -5.75
N VAL A 89 4.44 10.52 -5.92
CA VAL A 89 2.97 10.64 -6.03
C VAL A 89 2.40 11.29 -4.77
N ILE A 90 2.81 10.83 -3.57
CA ILE A 90 2.36 11.39 -2.30
C ILE A 90 2.80 12.85 -2.17
N ARG A 91 4.04 13.17 -2.49
CA ARG A 91 4.57 14.52 -2.44
C ARG A 91 3.73 15.47 -3.29
N LYS A 92 3.53 15.13 -4.56
CA LYS A 92 2.70 15.93 -5.47
C LYS A 92 1.27 16.10 -4.96
N LEU A 93 0.65 15.00 -4.52
CA LEU A 93 -0.70 15.03 -3.94
C LEU A 93 -0.82 16.06 -2.81
N ARG A 94 0.20 16.15 -1.94
CA ARG A 94 0.24 17.08 -0.80
C ARG A 94 0.62 18.51 -1.20
N THR A 95 1.66 18.67 -2.02
CA THR A 95 2.28 19.99 -2.26
C THR A 95 1.72 20.71 -3.49
N GLU A 96 1.28 19.99 -4.50
CA GLU A 96 0.80 20.57 -5.75
C GLU A 96 -0.71 20.55 -5.85
N TYR A 97 -1.33 19.46 -5.44
CA TYR A 97 -2.80 19.31 -5.46
C TYR A 97 -3.47 19.65 -4.13
N HIS A 98 -2.70 19.90 -3.06
CA HIS A 98 -3.19 20.29 -1.73
C HIS A 98 -4.23 19.35 -1.12
N CYS A 99 -4.24 18.09 -1.54
CA CYS A 99 -5.11 17.05 -1.02
C CYS A 99 -4.48 16.40 0.22
N ASN A 100 -5.21 16.36 1.33
CA ASN A 100 -4.79 15.76 2.60
C ASN A 100 -5.57 14.49 2.97
N ASP A 101 -6.25 13.88 2.03
CA ASP A 101 -6.94 12.61 2.25
C ASP A 101 -5.98 11.52 2.72
N ALA A 102 -6.50 10.48 3.37
CA ALA A 102 -5.66 9.42 3.91
C ALA A 102 -4.87 8.70 2.80
N VAL A 103 -3.59 8.47 3.04
CA VAL A 103 -2.77 7.57 2.23
C VAL A 103 -2.42 6.36 3.06
N VAL A 104 -2.86 5.20 2.62
CA VAL A 104 -2.68 3.91 3.27
C VAL A 104 -1.64 3.10 2.49
N ILE A 105 -0.63 2.57 3.16
CA ILE A 105 0.44 1.82 2.52
C ILE A 105 0.54 0.44 3.15
N TYR A 106 0.34 -0.60 2.36
CA TYR A 106 0.44 -1.99 2.79
C TYR A 106 1.83 -2.53 2.49
N THR A 107 2.58 -2.91 3.52
CA THR A 107 3.90 -3.53 3.33
C THR A 107 4.03 -4.87 4.05
N GLY A 108 4.83 -5.75 3.46
CA GLY A 108 5.32 -6.95 4.12
C GLY A 108 6.57 -6.70 4.99
N PHE A 109 7.17 -5.53 4.93
CA PHE A 109 8.30 -5.21 5.81
C PHE A 109 7.84 -5.01 7.27
N ASN A 110 8.73 -5.34 8.20
CA ASN A 110 8.59 -4.92 9.58
C ASN A 110 9.05 -3.47 9.71
N LYS A 111 8.49 -2.74 10.67
CA LYS A 111 8.76 -1.31 10.84
C LYS A 111 10.25 -0.96 10.93
N ASN A 112 11.04 -1.78 11.64
CA ASN A 112 12.47 -1.57 11.82
C ASN A 112 13.32 -1.74 10.55
N GLU A 113 12.76 -2.34 9.50
CA GLU A 113 13.46 -2.55 8.22
C GLU A 113 13.39 -1.34 7.28
N ILE A 114 12.44 -0.42 7.53
CA ILE A 114 12.13 0.73 6.67
C ILE A 114 12.04 2.06 7.44
N LEU A 115 12.80 2.20 8.53
CA LEU A 115 12.74 3.39 9.40
C LEU A 115 13.03 4.70 8.66
N SER A 116 13.99 4.70 7.73
CA SER A 116 14.33 5.90 6.96
C SER A 116 13.21 6.35 6.05
N GLN A 117 12.52 5.41 5.42
CA GLN A 117 11.37 5.69 4.56
C GLN A 117 10.16 6.18 5.40
N ILE A 118 9.94 5.59 6.58
CA ILE A 118 8.91 6.05 7.52
C ILE A 118 9.18 7.51 7.93
N GLU A 119 10.42 7.85 8.32
CA GLU A 119 10.78 9.22 8.67
C GLU A 119 10.57 10.19 7.51
N ALA A 120 10.89 9.78 6.28
CA ALA A 120 10.61 10.60 5.10
C ALA A 120 9.11 10.82 4.90
N LEU A 121 8.26 9.83 5.14
CA LEU A 121 6.80 9.95 4.99
C LEU A 121 6.17 10.84 6.07
N LYS A 122 6.74 10.95 7.26
CA LYS A 122 6.21 11.75 8.37
C LYS A 122 6.11 13.26 8.09
N GLN A 123 6.78 13.75 7.06
CA GLN A 123 6.61 15.15 6.63
C GLN A 123 5.22 15.43 6.04
N PHE A 124 4.48 14.40 5.65
CA PHE A 124 3.14 14.50 5.09
C PHE A 124 2.08 14.10 6.12
N LYS A 125 0.89 14.69 6.02
CA LYS A 125 -0.23 14.39 6.93
C LYS A 125 -1.01 13.17 6.47
N ASN A 126 -1.68 12.51 7.43
CA ASN A 126 -2.64 11.43 7.20
C ASN A 126 -2.02 10.23 6.45
N ILE A 127 -0.85 9.79 6.90
CA ILE A 127 -0.20 8.57 6.39
C ILE A 127 -0.44 7.42 7.36
N VAL A 128 -0.99 6.34 6.83
CA VAL A 128 -1.21 5.08 7.55
C VAL A 128 -0.34 4.00 6.91
N VAL A 129 0.39 3.26 7.71
CA VAL A 129 1.20 2.14 7.21
C VAL A 129 0.80 0.84 7.91
N LYS A 130 0.45 -0.16 7.11
CA LYS A 130 0.23 -1.54 7.58
C LYS A 130 1.53 -2.32 7.40
N PHE A 131 2.07 -2.82 8.50
CA PHE A 131 3.33 -3.57 8.59
C PHE A 131 3.11 -5.07 8.71
N GLY A 132 4.16 -5.81 8.46
CA GLY A 132 4.33 -7.20 8.81
C GLY A 132 4.10 -8.19 7.68
N ARG A 133 4.91 -9.25 7.71
CA ARG A 133 4.88 -10.37 6.75
C ARG A 133 3.54 -11.07 6.74
N PHE A 134 3.08 -11.49 5.56
CA PHE A 134 2.03 -12.47 5.48
C PHE A 134 2.56 -13.82 6.00
N VAL A 135 1.87 -14.41 6.99
CA VAL A 135 2.13 -15.74 7.49
C VAL A 135 0.87 -16.58 7.27
N PRO A 136 0.93 -17.65 6.46
CA PRO A 136 -0.24 -18.46 6.17
C PRO A 136 -0.71 -19.27 7.40
N ASN A 137 -1.99 -19.67 7.37
CA ASN A 137 -2.60 -20.54 8.37
C ASN A 137 -2.57 -19.97 9.80
N GLN A 138 -2.56 -18.66 9.94
CA GLN A 138 -2.69 -17.97 11.21
C GLN A 138 -4.11 -17.48 11.44
N GLU A 139 -4.44 -17.22 12.71
CA GLU A 139 -5.71 -16.60 13.08
C GLU A 139 -5.75 -15.15 12.60
N LYS A 140 -6.85 -14.77 11.94
CA LYS A 140 -7.08 -13.38 11.54
C LYS A 140 -7.45 -12.54 12.76
N HIS A 141 -7.09 -11.27 12.71
CA HIS A 141 -7.53 -10.30 13.71
C HIS A 141 -8.02 -9.03 13.05
N TYR A 142 -8.87 -8.30 13.75
CA TYR A 142 -9.37 -7.00 13.28
C TYR A 142 -8.39 -5.90 13.66
N ASP A 143 -8.09 -5.02 12.72
CA ASP A 143 -7.23 -3.86 12.93
C ASP A 143 -8.09 -2.59 12.93
N ASP A 144 -8.17 -1.90 14.07
CA ASP A 144 -9.03 -0.74 14.26
C ASP A 144 -8.54 0.50 13.47
N VAL A 145 -7.26 0.58 13.15
CA VAL A 145 -6.69 1.69 12.36
C VAL A 145 -7.16 1.60 10.93
N LEU A 146 -7.08 0.40 10.35
CA LEU A 146 -7.54 0.14 8.98
C LEU A 146 -9.05 -0.08 8.90
N GLY A 147 -9.67 -0.64 9.94
CA GLY A 147 -11.06 -1.06 9.93
C GLY A 147 -11.31 -2.34 9.14
N VAL A 148 -10.30 -3.21 9.03
CA VAL A 148 -10.37 -4.47 8.28
C VAL A 148 -9.72 -5.64 9.03
N TRP A 149 -9.99 -6.86 8.57
CA TRP A 149 -9.35 -8.07 9.09
C TRP A 149 -7.99 -8.30 8.44
N LEU A 150 -6.95 -8.42 9.25
CA LEU A 150 -5.61 -8.80 8.83
C LEU A 150 -5.41 -10.32 8.92
N ALA A 151 -4.53 -10.83 8.05
CA ALA A 151 -4.38 -12.27 7.82
C ALA A 151 -3.61 -13.01 8.92
N SER A 152 -2.83 -12.30 9.74
CA SER A 152 -2.00 -12.92 10.78
C SER A 152 -1.70 -11.94 11.92
N PRO A 153 -1.50 -12.42 13.17
CA PRO A 153 -1.34 -11.57 14.36
C PRO A 153 -0.11 -10.64 14.36
N ASN A 154 0.89 -10.95 13.53
CA ASN A 154 2.10 -10.13 13.39
C ASN A 154 1.90 -8.91 12.48
N GLN A 155 0.76 -8.80 11.82
CA GLN A 155 0.39 -7.66 10.98
C GLN A 155 -0.34 -6.63 11.84
N PHE A 156 -0.07 -5.35 11.62
CA PHE A 156 -0.73 -4.25 12.33
C PHE A 156 -0.58 -2.98 11.53
N ALA A 157 -1.44 -2.00 11.78
CA ALA A 157 -1.32 -0.69 11.17
C ALA A 157 -1.08 0.42 12.19
N GLU A 158 -0.39 1.46 11.75
CA GLU A 158 -0.17 2.69 12.52
C GLU A 158 -0.46 3.91 11.66
N VAL A 159 -1.06 4.92 12.26
CA VAL A 159 -1.04 6.29 11.74
C VAL A 159 0.34 6.86 12.09
N ILE A 160 1.17 7.12 11.11
CA ILE A 160 2.56 7.57 11.34
C ILE A 160 2.70 9.09 11.31
N SER A 161 1.68 9.79 10.82
CA SER A 161 1.62 11.26 10.79
C SER A 161 0.20 11.79 10.59
#